data_194d8f3811dc2c696b37e68f5de2db84
#
_entry.id   194d8f3811dc2c696b37e68f5de2db84
#
_cell.length_a   1.000
_cell.length_b   1.000
_cell.length_c   1.000
_cell.angle_alpha   90.00
_cell.angle_beta   90.00
_cell.angle_gamma   90.00
#
_symmetry.space_group_name_H-M   'P 1'
#
loop_
_entity.id
_entity.type
_entity.pdbx_description
1 polymer ?
#
loop_
_entity_poly.entity_id
_entity_poly.type
_entity_poly.pdbx_seq_one_letter_code
_entity_poly.pdbx_strand_id
1 'polypeptide(L)'
;MPYEYETDGAAIYLQSFATIRAEADLDRFAPDEEQVAVRMIHAAGMVGLEAHVRFSPGFVAAARGALEAGAPILCDARMVSEGITRTRLPVDNPVICTLHDEAVRPLAAEMRNTRSAAALELWRPHLAGAVVAIGNAPTALFHLLNMLEDPGCPRPAAIIGCPVGFVGAVESKDALWADQPVPCCIVQGRLGGSAITVAAVNAIASRAE
;
A
#
# COMPACT_ATOMS: atom_id res chain seq x y z
N MET A 1 -12.95 24.44 -32.19
CA MET A 1 -12.97 25.25 -30.96
C MET A 1 -12.10 24.54 -29.93
N PRO A 2 -11.26 25.25 -29.15
CA PRO A 2 -10.52 24.62 -28.04
C PRO A 2 -11.50 24.12 -26.96
N TYR A 3 -11.13 23.02 -26.29
CA TYR A 3 -11.90 22.54 -25.17
C TYR A 3 -11.70 23.48 -23.97
N GLU A 4 -12.78 23.78 -23.23
CA GLU A 4 -12.71 24.49 -21.95
C GLU A 4 -12.65 23.45 -20.83
N TYR A 5 -11.68 23.60 -19.93
CA TYR A 5 -11.47 22.71 -18.77
C TYR A 5 -10.78 23.47 -17.64
N GLU A 6 -10.92 22.95 -16.41
CA GLU A 6 -10.22 23.49 -15.25
C GLU A 6 -8.70 23.29 -15.40
N THR A 7 -7.95 24.37 -15.16
CA THR A 7 -6.47 24.39 -15.31
C THR A 7 -5.75 24.56 -13.98
N ASP A 8 -6.46 24.86 -12.90
CA ASP A 8 -5.91 24.92 -11.55
C ASP A 8 -5.91 23.53 -10.91
N GLY A 9 -4.71 22.92 -10.81
CA GLY A 9 -4.55 21.60 -10.23
C GLY A 9 -5.02 21.51 -8.77
N ALA A 10 -4.87 22.57 -7.96
CA ALA A 10 -5.35 22.58 -6.58
C ALA A 10 -6.88 22.59 -6.52
N ALA A 11 -7.54 23.39 -7.38
CA ALA A 11 -9.00 23.42 -7.51
C ALA A 11 -9.54 22.06 -7.95
N ILE A 12 -8.87 21.38 -8.90
CA ILE A 12 -9.25 20.02 -9.35
C ILE A 12 -9.22 19.02 -8.18
N TYR A 13 -8.15 19.02 -7.36
CA TYR A 13 -8.07 18.14 -6.19
C TYR A 13 -9.15 18.41 -5.17
N LEU A 14 -9.36 19.68 -4.81
CA LEU A 14 -10.41 20.08 -3.85
C LEU A 14 -11.80 19.64 -4.33
N GLN A 15 -12.13 19.90 -5.59
CA GLN A 15 -13.40 19.49 -6.18
C GLN A 15 -13.56 17.97 -6.20
N SER A 16 -12.51 17.24 -6.59
CA SER A 16 -12.53 15.77 -6.63
C SER A 16 -12.77 15.17 -5.25
N PHE A 17 -12.06 15.64 -4.21
CA PHE A 17 -12.25 15.14 -2.85
C PHE A 17 -13.59 15.53 -2.26
N ALA A 18 -14.11 16.73 -2.57
CA ALA A 18 -15.47 17.15 -2.16
C ALA A 18 -16.53 16.24 -2.80
N THR A 19 -16.38 15.91 -4.08
CA THR A 19 -17.28 14.99 -4.79
C THR A 19 -17.25 13.60 -4.15
N ILE A 20 -16.06 13.06 -3.88
CA ILE A 20 -15.93 11.74 -3.24
C ILE A 20 -16.59 11.73 -1.87
N ARG A 21 -16.40 12.78 -1.05
CA ARG A 21 -17.03 12.87 0.28
C ARG A 21 -18.54 13.03 0.22
N ALA A 22 -19.07 13.59 -0.86
CA ALA A 22 -20.52 13.72 -1.06
C ALA A 22 -21.18 12.42 -1.54
N GLU A 23 -20.44 11.55 -2.21
CA GLU A 23 -20.99 10.36 -2.87
C GLU A 23 -20.65 9.04 -2.15
N ALA A 24 -19.51 8.96 -1.44
CA ALA A 24 -19.05 7.74 -0.79
C ALA A 24 -19.60 7.61 0.65
N ASP A 25 -19.85 6.38 1.10
CA ASP A 25 -20.18 6.06 2.50
C ASP A 25 -18.90 5.98 3.34
N LEU A 26 -18.54 7.11 3.94
CA LEU A 26 -17.31 7.26 4.73
C LEU A 26 -17.53 7.18 6.24
N ASP A 27 -18.78 7.14 6.73
CA ASP A 27 -19.13 7.16 8.17
C ASP A 27 -18.53 5.99 8.95
N ARG A 28 -18.13 4.92 8.26
CA ARG A 28 -17.50 3.72 8.82
C ARG A 28 -16.03 3.89 9.20
N PHE A 29 -15.40 4.97 8.78
CA PHE A 29 -13.96 5.21 8.98
C PHE A 29 -13.73 6.22 10.10
N ALA A 30 -12.67 6.01 10.88
CA ALA A 30 -12.15 7.06 11.73
C ALA A 30 -11.59 8.23 10.88
N PRO A 31 -11.51 9.46 11.40
CA PRO A 31 -11.12 10.62 10.57
C PRO A 31 -9.78 10.51 9.85
N ASP A 32 -8.82 9.80 10.43
CA ASP A 32 -7.50 9.55 9.81
C ASP A 32 -7.54 8.42 8.77
N GLU A 33 -8.43 7.45 8.94
CA GLU A 33 -8.72 6.39 7.98
C GLU A 33 -9.52 6.94 6.78
N GLU A 34 -10.49 7.83 7.01
CA GLU A 34 -11.26 8.51 5.96
C GLU A 34 -10.34 9.17 4.95
N GLN A 35 -9.36 9.94 5.40
CA GLN A 35 -8.40 10.61 4.53
C GLN A 35 -7.66 9.62 3.62
N VAL A 36 -7.28 8.45 4.14
CA VAL A 36 -6.64 7.40 3.36
C VAL A 36 -7.62 6.80 2.35
N ALA A 37 -8.85 6.48 2.78
CA ALA A 37 -9.89 5.92 1.92
C ALA A 37 -10.25 6.86 0.76
N VAL A 38 -10.45 8.16 1.02
CA VAL A 38 -10.74 9.17 -0.01
C VAL A 38 -9.65 9.21 -1.08
N ARG A 39 -8.37 9.17 -0.69
CA ARG A 39 -7.28 9.13 -1.68
C ARG A 39 -7.22 7.82 -2.46
N MET A 40 -7.57 6.70 -1.83
CA MET A 40 -7.67 5.41 -2.53
C MET A 40 -8.81 5.41 -3.55
N ILE A 41 -9.97 5.97 -3.19
CA ILE A 41 -11.13 6.16 -4.09
C ILE A 41 -10.75 7.07 -5.27
N HIS A 42 -10.09 8.21 -4.98
CA HIS A 42 -9.61 9.13 -6.02
C HIS A 42 -8.68 8.44 -7.01
N ALA A 43 -7.69 7.67 -6.53
CA ALA A 43 -6.74 6.97 -7.39
C ALA A 43 -7.37 5.85 -8.22
N ALA A 44 -8.46 5.25 -7.74
CA ALA A 44 -9.22 4.24 -8.46
C ALA A 44 -10.24 4.86 -9.43
N GLY A 45 -10.63 6.12 -9.24
CA GLY A 45 -11.75 6.75 -9.94
C GLY A 45 -13.09 6.03 -9.69
N MET A 46 -13.25 5.42 -8.50
CA MET A 46 -14.36 4.52 -8.22
C MET A 46 -14.94 4.76 -6.84
N VAL A 47 -16.09 5.43 -6.76
CA VAL A 47 -16.96 5.45 -5.60
C VAL A 47 -17.56 4.05 -5.45
N GLY A 48 -17.66 3.56 -4.21
CA GLY A 48 -17.99 2.16 -3.88
C GLY A 48 -16.76 1.34 -3.46
N LEU A 49 -15.52 1.83 -3.73
CA LEU A 49 -14.29 1.19 -3.25
C LEU A 49 -14.24 1.13 -1.72
N GLU A 50 -14.78 2.14 -1.02
CA GLU A 50 -14.85 2.22 0.44
C GLU A 50 -15.51 1.01 1.08
N ALA A 51 -16.48 0.41 0.40
CA ALA A 51 -17.12 -0.83 0.88
C ALA A 51 -16.15 -2.00 1.02
N HIS A 52 -15.02 -1.96 0.31
CA HIS A 52 -14.00 -3.01 0.27
C HIS A 52 -12.74 -2.66 1.06
N VAL A 53 -12.50 -1.39 1.37
CA VAL A 53 -11.34 -0.98 2.18
C VAL A 53 -11.52 -1.42 3.62
N ARG A 54 -10.46 -1.97 4.21
CA ARG A 54 -10.38 -2.37 5.62
C ARG A 54 -9.08 -1.90 6.23
N PHE A 55 -9.18 -1.29 7.40
CA PHE A 55 -8.06 -0.92 8.24
C PHE A 55 -8.12 -1.73 9.54
N SER A 56 -7.03 -2.37 9.91
CA SER A 56 -6.94 -2.98 11.24
C SER A 56 -6.75 -1.88 12.30
N PRO A 57 -7.11 -2.14 13.56
CA PRO A 57 -6.98 -1.14 14.63
C PRO A 57 -5.56 -0.55 14.70
N GLY A 58 -5.47 0.78 14.70
CA GLY A 58 -4.20 1.51 14.83
C GLY A 58 -3.31 1.53 13.58
N PHE A 59 -3.76 1.01 12.44
CA PHE A 59 -2.95 0.93 11.22
C PHE A 59 -2.39 2.28 10.78
N VAL A 60 -3.25 3.32 10.66
CA VAL A 60 -2.82 4.64 10.18
C VAL A 60 -1.80 5.27 11.13
N ALA A 61 -2.04 5.13 12.44
CA ALA A 61 -1.11 5.64 13.46
C ALA A 61 0.24 4.94 13.41
N ALA A 62 0.26 3.61 13.31
CA ALA A 62 1.48 2.82 13.22
C ALA A 62 2.29 3.14 11.96
N ALA A 63 1.62 3.18 10.80
CA ALA A 63 2.28 3.48 9.52
C ALA A 63 2.82 4.91 9.49
N ARG A 64 2.03 5.90 9.93
CA ARG A 64 2.45 7.31 9.97
C ARG A 64 3.61 7.51 10.94
N GLY A 65 3.52 6.99 12.17
CA GLY A 65 4.59 7.09 13.15
C GLY A 65 5.91 6.47 12.67
N ALA A 66 5.84 5.35 11.94
CA ALA A 66 7.01 4.75 11.32
C ALA A 66 7.63 5.67 10.25
N LEU A 67 6.81 6.28 9.36
CA LEU A 67 7.31 7.21 8.36
C LEU A 67 7.92 8.46 9.00
N GLU A 68 7.29 9.03 10.02
CA GLU A 68 7.81 10.17 10.78
C GLU A 68 9.14 9.85 11.47
N ALA A 69 9.35 8.59 11.87
CA ALA A 69 10.60 8.10 12.44
C ALA A 69 11.68 7.76 11.38
N GLY A 70 11.42 7.98 10.09
CA GLY A 70 12.37 7.72 9.02
C GLY A 70 12.40 6.29 8.50
N ALA A 71 11.41 5.47 8.84
CA ALA A 71 11.33 4.09 8.39
C ALA A 71 11.32 3.98 6.86
N PRO A 72 11.94 2.92 6.28
CA PRO A 72 11.87 2.66 4.86
C PRO A 72 10.46 2.19 4.44
N ILE A 73 10.15 2.42 3.15
CA ILE A 73 8.97 1.89 2.49
C ILE A 73 9.42 0.79 1.54
N LEU A 74 8.93 -0.44 1.75
CA LEU A 74 9.29 -1.61 0.97
C LEU A 74 8.18 -1.91 -0.04
N CYS A 75 8.50 -1.85 -1.34
CA CYS A 75 7.54 -1.92 -2.43
C CYS A 75 7.74 -3.19 -3.26
N ASP A 76 6.65 -3.93 -3.55
CA ASP A 76 6.68 -5.16 -4.36
C ASP A 76 6.88 -4.91 -5.86
N ALA A 77 6.62 -3.70 -6.33
CA ALA A 77 6.71 -3.34 -7.74
C ALA A 77 7.21 -1.91 -7.94
N ARG A 78 7.88 -1.65 -9.08
CA ARG A 78 8.33 -0.30 -9.45
C ARG A 78 7.17 0.69 -9.58
N MET A 79 6.00 0.25 -10.08
CA MET A 79 4.83 1.11 -10.14
C MET A 79 4.42 1.65 -8.76
N VAL A 80 4.64 0.89 -7.70
CA VAL A 80 4.40 1.36 -6.33
C VAL A 80 5.50 2.34 -5.92
N SER A 81 6.78 1.96 -6.05
CA SER A 81 7.90 2.79 -5.60
C SER A 81 8.00 4.12 -6.35
N GLU A 82 7.74 4.13 -7.65
CA GLU A 82 7.79 5.36 -8.48
C GLU A 82 6.56 6.25 -8.28
N GLY A 83 5.42 5.68 -7.91
CA GLY A 83 4.19 6.44 -7.64
C GLY A 83 4.20 7.18 -6.29
N ILE A 84 5.10 6.81 -5.36
CA ILE A 84 5.22 7.50 -4.07
C ILE A 84 5.82 8.89 -4.27
N THR A 85 5.04 9.91 -3.90
CA THR A 85 5.42 11.32 -4.03
C THR A 85 6.43 11.69 -2.94
N ARG A 86 7.71 11.78 -3.29
CA ARG A 86 8.80 12.01 -2.34
C ARG A 86 8.63 13.27 -1.50
N THR A 87 8.09 14.34 -2.10
CA THR A 87 7.83 15.62 -1.41
C THR A 87 6.71 15.54 -0.36
N ARG A 88 5.96 14.45 -0.33
CA ARG A 88 4.94 14.20 0.71
C ARG A 88 5.48 13.41 1.89
N LEU A 89 6.64 12.79 1.77
CA LEU A 89 7.25 12.02 2.86
C LEU A 89 7.70 12.97 3.97
N PRO A 90 7.47 12.61 5.25
CA PRO A 90 7.75 13.51 6.37
C PRO A 90 9.24 13.78 6.56
N VAL A 91 10.07 12.85 6.14
CA VAL A 91 11.54 12.94 6.14
C VAL A 91 12.07 12.25 4.86
N ASP A 92 13.38 12.12 4.72
CA ASP A 92 14.00 11.39 3.60
C ASP A 92 13.88 9.87 3.80
N ASN A 93 12.65 9.36 3.73
CA ASN A 93 12.38 7.93 3.88
C ASN A 93 12.91 7.15 2.68
N PRO A 94 13.74 6.10 2.88
CA PRO A 94 14.14 5.22 1.80
C PRO A 94 12.92 4.51 1.18
N VAL A 95 12.80 4.53 -0.14
CA VAL A 95 11.78 3.73 -0.85
C VAL A 95 12.49 2.67 -1.67
N ILE A 96 12.27 1.42 -1.27
CA ILE A 96 13.05 0.25 -1.72
C ILE A 96 12.15 -0.68 -2.53
N CYS A 97 12.57 -1.03 -3.74
CA CYS A 97 11.96 -2.05 -4.57
C CYS A 97 13.05 -2.97 -5.13
N THR A 98 13.13 -4.18 -4.63
CA THR A 98 14.16 -5.16 -4.98
C THR A 98 13.79 -6.08 -6.16
N LEU A 99 12.61 -5.91 -6.78
CA LEU A 99 12.09 -6.82 -7.82
C LEU A 99 13.03 -7.03 -9.01
N HIS A 100 13.90 -6.05 -9.29
CA HIS A 100 14.84 -6.07 -10.42
C HIS A 100 16.29 -6.24 -9.99
N ASP A 101 16.55 -6.56 -8.73
CA ASP A 101 17.88 -6.92 -8.26
C ASP A 101 18.37 -8.18 -8.97
N GLU A 102 19.66 -8.22 -9.26
CA GLU A 102 20.29 -9.33 -10.00
C GLU A 102 20.16 -10.67 -9.27
N ALA A 103 20.16 -10.64 -7.95
CA ALA A 103 19.99 -11.82 -7.09
C ALA A 103 18.59 -12.44 -7.18
N VAL A 104 17.56 -11.70 -7.61
CA VAL A 104 16.16 -12.16 -7.55
C VAL A 104 15.89 -13.32 -8.49
N ARG A 105 16.47 -13.31 -9.71
CA ARG A 105 16.21 -14.38 -10.68
C ARG A 105 16.78 -15.75 -10.22
N PRO A 106 18.06 -15.86 -9.82
CA PRO A 106 18.59 -17.12 -9.31
C PRO A 106 17.89 -17.55 -8.03
N LEU A 107 17.60 -16.62 -7.11
CA LEU A 107 16.89 -16.91 -5.87
C LEU A 107 15.46 -17.44 -6.12
N ALA A 108 14.73 -16.87 -7.06
CA ALA A 108 13.39 -17.35 -7.45
C ALA A 108 13.44 -18.79 -8.00
N ALA A 109 14.46 -19.13 -8.77
CA ALA A 109 14.67 -20.47 -9.29
C ALA A 109 15.00 -21.47 -8.16
N GLU A 110 15.88 -21.11 -7.24
CA GLU A 110 16.22 -21.90 -6.05
C GLU A 110 14.99 -22.15 -5.17
N MET A 111 14.24 -21.10 -4.87
CA MET A 111 13.01 -21.15 -4.07
C MET A 111 11.85 -21.85 -4.79
N ARG A 112 11.94 -22.08 -6.10
CA ARG A 112 10.84 -22.55 -6.97
C ARG A 112 9.60 -21.68 -6.79
N ASN A 113 9.79 -20.36 -6.73
CA ASN A 113 8.74 -19.38 -6.50
C ASN A 113 8.82 -18.24 -7.52
N THR A 114 7.87 -17.29 -7.44
CA THR A 114 7.87 -16.12 -8.31
C THR A 114 9.00 -15.15 -7.97
N ARG A 115 9.41 -14.32 -8.93
CA ARG A 115 10.37 -13.24 -8.68
C ARG A 115 9.87 -12.26 -7.61
N SER A 116 8.56 -12.00 -7.60
CA SER A 116 7.95 -11.10 -6.61
C SER A 116 8.08 -11.66 -5.19
N ALA A 117 7.89 -12.96 -5.00
CA ALA A 117 8.12 -13.60 -3.70
C ALA A 117 9.62 -13.60 -3.32
N ALA A 118 10.49 -14.01 -4.25
CA ALA A 118 11.92 -14.07 -3.99
C ALA A 118 12.54 -12.69 -3.68
N ALA A 119 12.03 -11.63 -4.30
CA ALA A 119 12.48 -10.27 -4.03
C ALA A 119 12.33 -9.84 -2.56
N LEU A 120 11.35 -10.41 -1.84
CA LEU A 120 11.11 -10.08 -0.44
C LEU A 120 12.19 -10.62 0.51
N GLU A 121 12.92 -11.66 0.12
CA GLU A 121 14.04 -12.14 0.92
C GLU A 121 15.13 -11.06 1.07
N LEU A 122 15.27 -10.20 0.07
CA LEU A 122 16.19 -9.06 0.12
C LEU A 122 15.70 -7.92 1.03
N TRP A 123 14.44 -8.00 1.52
CA TRP A 123 13.91 -7.03 2.46
C TRP A 123 14.32 -7.29 3.91
N ARG A 124 14.79 -8.50 4.26
CA ARG A 124 15.12 -8.87 5.64
C ARG A 124 15.96 -7.83 6.39
N PRO A 125 17.02 -7.24 5.82
CA PRO A 125 17.82 -6.22 6.49
C PRO A 125 17.07 -4.89 6.73
N HIS A 126 15.97 -4.65 6.00
CA HIS A 126 15.22 -3.40 6.00
C HIS A 126 13.83 -3.54 6.63
N LEU A 127 13.42 -4.77 7.00
CA LEU A 127 12.04 -5.08 7.37
C LEU A 127 11.65 -4.55 8.76
N ALA A 128 12.62 -4.47 9.70
CA ALA A 128 12.35 -4.00 11.05
C ALA A 128 11.77 -2.57 11.05
N GLY A 129 10.54 -2.43 11.51
CA GLY A 129 9.86 -1.14 11.60
C GLY A 129 9.47 -0.51 10.25
N ALA A 130 9.69 -1.17 9.12
CA ALA A 130 9.35 -0.68 7.79
C ALA A 130 7.84 -0.53 7.57
N VAL A 131 7.45 0.31 6.63
CA VAL A 131 6.10 0.28 6.03
C VAL A 131 6.17 -0.55 4.76
N VAL A 132 5.41 -1.66 4.71
CA VAL A 132 5.35 -2.53 3.54
C VAL A 132 4.19 -2.11 2.64
N ALA A 133 4.44 -2.00 1.33
CA ALA A 133 3.47 -1.60 0.32
C ALA A 133 3.44 -2.63 -0.82
N ILE A 134 2.51 -3.59 -0.74
CA ILE A 134 2.28 -4.63 -1.75
C ILE A 134 1.01 -4.30 -2.53
N GLY A 135 1.18 -3.87 -3.78
CA GLY A 135 0.09 -3.44 -4.65
C GLY A 135 -0.06 -4.26 -5.93
N ASN A 136 0.87 -5.17 -6.21
CA ASN A 136 0.86 -5.89 -7.48
C ASN A 136 0.73 -7.40 -7.31
N ALA A 137 1.60 -8.05 -6.52
CA ALA A 137 1.76 -9.50 -6.56
C ALA A 137 1.16 -10.20 -5.32
N PRO A 138 0.09 -11.02 -5.48
CA PRO A 138 -0.42 -11.87 -4.39
C PRO A 138 0.64 -12.80 -3.81
N THR A 139 1.54 -13.32 -4.65
CA THR A 139 2.64 -14.19 -4.20
C THR A 139 3.65 -13.49 -3.31
N ALA A 140 3.85 -12.17 -3.48
CA ALA A 140 4.63 -11.37 -2.55
C ALA A 140 3.95 -11.30 -1.17
N LEU A 141 2.64 -11.06 -1.14
CA LEU A 141 1.90 -10.98 0.11
C LEU A 141 1.90 -12.31 0.87
N PHE A 142 1.62 -13.42 0.20
CA PHE A 142 1.73 -14.76 0.81
C PHE A 142 3.13 -15.04 1.33
N HIS A 143 4.16 -14.68 0.55
CA HIS A 143 5.54 -14.94 0.98
C HIS A 143 5.92 -14.10 2.20
N LEU A 144 5.48 -12.83 2.26
CA LEU A 144 5.67 -12.00 3.45
C LEU A 144 5.03 -12.64 4.69
N LEU A 145 3.78 -13.12 4.58
CA LEU A 145 3.10 -13.79 5.69
C LEU A 145 3.91 -15.02 6.15
N ASN A 146 4.37 -15.86 5.23
CA ASN A 146 5.21 -17.00 5.55
C ASN A 146 6.54 -16.58 6.23
N MET A 147 7.18 -15.49 5.79
CA MET A 147 8.38 -14.96 6.45
C MET A 147 8.08 -14.54 7.89
N LEU A 148 6.91 -13.94 8.15
CA LEU A 148 6.50 -13.46 9.47
C LEU A 148 6.05 -14.58 10.43
N GLU A 149 5.85 -15.81 9.94
CA GLU A 149 5.68 -17.00 10.79
C GLU A 149 6.98 -17.36 11.55
N ASP A 150 8.14 -17.01 10.99
CA ASP A 150 9.41 -17.16 11.67
C ASP A 150 9.55 -16.12 12.80
N PRO A 151 9.64 -16.53 14.08
CA PRO A 151 9.84 -15.60 15.19
C PRO A 151 11.13 -14.78 15.10
N GLY A 152 12.12 -15.26 14.36
CA GLY A 152 13.39 -14.56 14.09
C GLY A 152 13.29 -13.53 12.97
N CYS A 153 12.21 -13.50 12.21
CA CYS A 153 12.01 -12.53 11.14
C CYS A 153 11.68 -11.14 11.72
N PRO A 154 12.42 -10.08 11.33
CA PRO A 154 12.08 -8.73 11.75
C PRO A 154 10.66 -8.35 11.31
N ARG A 155 9.94 -7.62 12.16
CA ARG A 155 8.54 -7.25 11.86
C ARG A 155 8.45 -5.82 11.31
N PRO A 156 7.67 -5.58 10.25
CA PRO A 156 7.35 -4.23 9.79
C PRO A 156 6.44 -3.52 10.81
N ALA A 157 6.39 -2.21 10.74
CA ALA A 157 5.46 -1.40 11.53
C ALA A 157 4.02 -1.52 11.02
N ALA A 158 3.85 -1.63 9.70
CA ALA A 158 2.55 -1.75 9.07
C ALA A 158 2.64 -2.38 7.67
N ILE A 159 1.54 -3.01 7.22
CA ILE A 159 1.43 -3.61 5.89
C ILE A 159 0.24 -3.00 5.14
N ILE A 160 0.49 -2.41 3.97
CA ILE A 160 -0.52 -2.09 2.95
C ILE A 160 -0.53 -3.26 1.97
N GLY A 161 -1.51 -4.17 2.14
CA GLY A 161 -1.65 -5.38 1.35
C GLY A 161 -2.82 -5.29 0.38
N CYS A 162 -2.63 -4.64 -0.77
CA CYS A 162 -3.67 -4.41 -1.76
C CYS A 162 -3.34 -4.99 -3.14
N PRO A 163 -2.79 -6.22 -3.28
CA PRO A 163 -2.57 -6.78 -4.60
C PRO A 163 -3.88 -6.95 -5.36
N VAL A 164 -3.84 -6.72 -6.68
CA VAL A 164 -4.98 -6.87 -7.59
C VAL A 164 -4.86 -8.18 -8.36
N GLY A 165 -5.98 -8.82 -8.69
CA GLY A 165 -5.95 -9.94 -9.62
C GLY A 165 -7.01 -11.00 -9.42
N PHE A 166 -6.86 -12.06 -10.21
CA PHE A 166 -7.82 -13.17 -10.32
C PHE A 166 -7.33 -14.47 -9.67
N VAL A 167 -6.03 -14.57 -9.38
CA VAL A 167 -5.40 -15.75 -8.77
C VAL A 167 -4.62 -15.33 -7.55
N GLY A 168 -5.04 -15.79 -6.38
CA GLY A 168 -4.38 -15.51 -5.10
C GLY A 168 -4.59 -14.10 -4.52
N ALA A 169 -5.21 -13.17 -5.26
CA ALA A 169 -5.38 -11.80 -4.78
C ALA A 169 -6.39 -11.71 -3.64
N VAL A 170 -7.48 -12.43 -3.73
CA VAL A 170 -8.49 -12.52 -2.66
C VAL A 170 -7.88 -13.23 -1.46
N GLU A 171 -7.36 -14.42 -1.70
CA GLU A 171 -6.88 -15.35 -0.68
C GLU A 171 -5.70 -14.76 0.13
N SER A 172 -4.77 -14.04 -0.53
CA SER A 172 -3.63 -13.43 0.17
C SER A 172 -4.05 -12.26 1.09
N LYS A 173 -5.06 -11.49 0.69
CA LYS A 173 -5.60 -10.40 1.50
C LYS A 173 -6.47 -10.92 2.64
N ASP A 174 -7.23 -11.97 2.39
CA ASP A 174 -8.03 -12.63 3.44
C ASP A 174 -7.11 -13.25 4.49
N ALA A 175 -5.98 -13.86 4.08
CA ALA A 175 -4.97 -14.36 5.00
C ALA A 175 -4.36 -13.22 5.84
N LEU A 176 -3.92 -12.12 5.20
CA LEU A 176 -3.40 -10.96 5.94
C LEU A 176 -4.42 -10.42 6.93
N TRP A 177 -5.70 -10.37 6.53
CA TRP A 177 -6.79 -9.85 7.36
C TRP A 177 -7.12 -10.77 8.54
N ALA A 178 -7.06 -12.08 8.34
CA ALA A 178 -7.29 -13.06 9.40
C ALA A 178 -6.16 -13.09 10.43
N ASP A 179 -4.92 -13.07 9.97
CA ASP A 179 -3.75 -13.26 10.82
C ASP A 179 -3.29 -11.95 11.50
N GLN A 180 -3.41 -10.82 10.80
CA GLN A 180 -2.99 -9.49 11.26
C GLN A 180 -1.66 -9.50 12.06
N PRO A 181 -0.57 -10.01 11.49
CA PRO A 181 0.70 -10.16 12.22
C PRO A 181 1.26 -8.81 12.70
N VAL A 182 0.86 -7.74 12.06
CA VAL A 182 1.08 -6.32 12.38
C VAL A 182 -0.12 -5.50 11.88
N PRO A 183 -0.27 -4.23 12.29
CA PRO A 183 -1.32 -3.35 11.75
C PRO A 183 -1.32 -3.34 10.22
N CYS A 184 -2.48 -3.48 9.60
CA CYS A 184 -2.58 -3.62 8.15
C CYS A 184 -3.80 -2.93 7.52
N CYS A 185 -3.68 -2.67 6.22
CA CYS A 185 -4.74 -2.21 5.35
C CYS A 185 -4.87 -3.16 4.16
N ILE A 186 -6.11 -3.49 3.78
CA ILE A 186 -6.42 -4.26 2.58
C ILE A 186 -7.56 -3.64 1.78
N VAL A 187 -7.66 -4.03 0.50
CA VAL A 187 -8.87 -3.86 -0.31
C VAL A 187 -9.42 -5.25 -0.63
N GLN A 188 -10.55 -5.61 -0.05
CA GLN A 188 -11.14 -6.94 -0.19
C GLN A 188 -11.47 -7.32 -1.64
N GLY A 189 -11.59 -8.61 -1.88
CA GLY A 189 -11.94 -9.13 -3.19
C GLY A 189 -10.79 -9.02 -4.21
N ARG A 190 -11.12 -8.90 -5.48
CA ARG A 190 -10.14 -8.79 -6.58
C ARG A 190 -9.59 -7.39 -6.78
N LEU A 191 -10.19 -6.40 -6.12
CA LEU A 191 -9.83 -4.98 -6.21
C LEU A 191 -8.48 -4.72 -5.52
N GLY A 192 -7.82 -3.65 -5.93
CA GLY A 192 -6.51 -3.27 -5.44
C GLY A 192 -5.65 -2.67 -6.56
N GLY A 193 -4.35 -2.84 -6.44
CA GLY A 193 -3.40 -2.40 -7.47
C GLY A 193 -2.44 -1.33 -7.01
N SER A 194 -1.39 -1.12 -7.79
CA SER A 194 -0.30 -0.20 -7.45
C SER A 194 -0.79 1.24 -7.20
N ALA A 195 -1.74 1.74 -8.00
CA ALA A 195 -2.25 3.11 -7.84
C ALA A 195 -2.96 3.31 -6.49
N ILE A 196 -3.82 2.36 -6.10
CA ILE A 196 -4.52 2.38 -4.81
C ILE A 196 -3.53 2.28 -3.65
N THR A 197 -2.53 1.39 -3.75
CA THR A 197 -1.49 1.20 -2.75
C THR A 197 -0.65 2.47 -2.57
N VAL A 198 -0.24 3.10 -3.67
CA VAL A 198 0.47 4.39 -3.68
C VAL A 198 -0.37 5.50 -3.03
N ALA A 199 -1.66 5.56 -3.34
CA ALA A 199 -2.56 6.54 -2.75
C ALA A 199 -2.65 6.39 -1.23
N ALA A 200 -2.70 5.16 -0.72
CA ALA A 200 -2.66 4.88 0.72
C ALA A 200 -1.34 5.37 1.34
N VAL A 201 -0.18 5.04 0.75
CA VAL A 201 1.13 5.52 1.23
C VAL A 201 1.17 7.05 1.25
N ASN A 202 0.79 7.72 0.15
CA ASN A 202 0.83 9.18 0.04
C ASN A 202 -0.12 9.89 1.03
N ALA A 203 -1.26 9.28 1.36
CA ALA A 203 -2.20 9.80 2.35
C ALA A 203 -1.68 9.64 3.78
N ILE A 204 -0.99 8.53 4.07
CA ILE A 204 -0.37 8.29 5.38
C ILE A 204 0.83 9.23 5.58
N ALA A 205 1.62 9.46 4.54
CA ALA A 205 2.83 10.27 4.58
C ALA A 205 2.56 11.76 4.83
N SER A 206 1.41 12.29 4.41
CA SER A 206 1.07 13.70 4.58
C SER A 206 -0.42 13.89 4.86
N ARG A 207 -0.73 14.73 5.85
CA ARG A 207 -2.12 15.15 6.15
C ARG A 207 -2.66 16.20 5.19
N ALA A 208 -1.81 16.80 4.36
CA ALA A 208 -2.25 17.74 3.34
C ALA A 208 -3.00 17.00 2.22
N GLU A 209 -4.14 17.53 1.84
CA GLU A 209 -4.91 17.09 0.67
C GLU A 209 -4.36 17.65 -0.64
#